data_01b3ee32bf504e62441919407dd665ce
#
_entry.id   01b3ee32bf504e62441919407dd665ce
#
_cell.length_a   1.000
_cell.length_b   1.000
_cell.length_c   1.000
_cell.angle_alpha   90.00
_cell.angle_beta   90.00
_cell.angle_gamma   90.00
#
_symmetry.space_group_name_H-M   'P 1'
#
loop_
_entity.id
_entity.type
_entity.pdbx_description
1 polymer ?
#
loop_
_entity_poly.entity_id
_entity_poly.type
_entity_poly.pdbx_seq_one_letter_code
_entity_poly.pdbx_strand_id
1 'polypeptide(L)'
;YSLAGTDSSHIALQEGEHVPLTDALYATMMASANDGANLLSEYFGDGTIAGGVAAMNAQVAELGLKHTHFANPHGISDTDHYTSCYDMAQILRWALTQPGFETLFTRNEMYPMKPTDIQPKERYFHQQDKMRVGSSRYYIPAIQGSKIGYTNIARYSYVCLAEQNGVRLICVTMQSNIKTDKYNDVRTLLDYAFVHYTNYTDIPAQGLTRELTVAGGGAPLGMVTVTDPGTRLLLADGLTAGDVSVTLELPEQYVLGTSPAVYAVYTVNGQDKQESTSVRVPATITGLEELLERNTGVQLGSGTRSPGKTAGLLIGISLGCTVLAA
;
A
#
# COMPACT_ATOMS: atom_id res chain seq x y z
N TYR A 1 11.99 24.45 -3.79
CA TYR A 1 10.64 23.84 -3.99
C TYR A 1 9.61 24.81 -3.44
N SER A 2 9.10 25.70 -4.29
CA SER A 2 8.25 26.78 -3.81
C SER A 2 6.83 26.26 -3.55
N LEU A 3 6.49 26.09 -2.30
CA LEU A 3 5.10 26.02 -1.80
C LEU A 3 4.59 27.45 -1.51
N ALA A 4 5.36 28.48 -1.89
CA ALA A 4 5.02 29.87 -1.67
C ALA A 4 3.71 30.22 -2.39
N GLY A 5 2.80 30.86 -1.69
CA GLY A 5 1.46 31.21 -2.21
C GLY A 5 0.44 30.06 -2.19
N THR A 6 0.80 28.87 -1.71
CA THR A 6 -0.15 27.80 -1.43
C THR A 6 -0.55 27.84 0.05
N ASP A 7 -1.83 27.56 0.36
CA ASP A 7 -2.31 27.36 1.74
C ASP A 7 -2.08 25.91 2.18
N SER A 8 -0.85 25.42 1.94
CA SER A 8 -0.48 24.03 2.19
C SER A 8 0.20 23.85 3.53
N SER A 9 -0.03 22.70 4.18
CA SER A 9 0.67 22.33 5.42
C SER A 9 2.16 22.15 5.16
N HIS A 10 3.01 22.73 6.01
CA HIS A 10 4.47 22.61 5.92
C HIS A 10 5.12 22.75 7.30
N ILE A 11 6.37 22.35 7.43
CA ILE A 11 7.20 22.50 8.62
C ILE A 11 8.27 23.58 8.46
N ALA A 12 8.14 24.40 7.42
CA ALA A 12 9.01 25.51 7.06
C ALA A 12 10.47 25.10 6.85
N LEU A 13 10.69 24.02 6.10
CA LEU A 13 12.03 23.63 5.67
C LEU A 13 12.69 24.72 4.84
N GLN A 14 13.99 24.91 5.02
CA GLN A 14 14.78 25.90 4.31
C GLN A 14 15.71 25.21 3.31
N GLU A 15 16.12 25.94 2.27
CA GLU A 15 17.11 25.46 1.32
C GLU A 15 18.43 25.15 2.04
N GLY A 16 18.98 23.96 1.77
CA GLY A 16 20.22 23.50 2.39
C GLY A 16 20.06 22.96 3.82
N GLU A 17 18.86 22.93 4.38
CA GLU A 17 18.61 22.37 5.72
C GLU A 17 18.78 20.84 5.72
N HIS A 18 19.64 20.32 6.60
CA HIS A 18 19.85 18.88 6.77
C HIS A 18 18.84 18.32 7.78
N VAL A 19 17.97 17.45 7.29
CA VAL A 19 16.89 16.84 8.08
C VAL A 19 17.11 15.32 8.15
N PRO A 20 17.16 14.73 9.35
CA PRO A 20 17.18 13.27 9.48
C PRO A 20 15.97 12.64 8.77
N LEU A 21 16.20 11.51 8.09
CA LEU A 21 15.15 10.80 7.36
C LEU A 21 13.92 10.50 8.24
N THR A 22 14.16 10.06 9.47
CA THR A 22 13.08 9.78 10.44
C THR A 22 12.24 11.02 10.73
N ASP A 23 12.86 12.19 10.87
CA ASP A 23 12.15 13.45 11.13
C ASP A 23 11.31 13.87 9.93
N ALA A 24 11.85 13.73 8.70
CA ALA A 24 11.10 13.98 7.46
C ALA A 24 9.88 13.07 7.33
N LEU A 25 10.01 11.78 7.68
CA LEU A 25 8.92 10.81 7.68
C LEU A 25 7.82 11.19 8.67
N TYR A 26 8.17 11.52 9.92
CA TYR A 26 7.18 11.94 10.91
C TYR A 26 6.55 13.30 10.60
N ALA A 27 7.31 14.24 10.04
CA ALA A 27 6.78 15.51 9.56
C ALA A 27 5.71 15.30 8.48
N THR A 28 6.01 14.48 7.50
CA THR A 28 5.09 14.16 6.39
C THR A 28 3.86 13.41 6.90
N MET A 29 4.02 12.44 7.79
CA MET A 29 2.90 11.64 8.28
C MET A 29 2.03 12.40 9.29
N MET A 30 2.62 13.05 10.29
CA MET A 30 1.88 13.65 11.41
C MET A 30 1.48 15.10 11.16
N ALA A 31 2.40 15.94 10.62
CA ALA A 31 2.11 17.33 10.29
C ALA A 31 1.53 17.50 8.87
N SER A 32 1.45 16.41 8.07
CA SER A 32 1.05 16.48 6.66
C SER A 32 1.92 17.46 5.87
N ALA A 33 3.22 17.49 6.15
CA ALA A 33 4.16 18.46 5.64
C ALA A 33 4.45 18.23 4.14
N ASN A 34 4.00 19.15 3.29
CA ASN A 34 4.22 19.08 1.85
C ASN A 34 5.70 19.29 1.47
N ASP A 35 6.40 20.15 2.20
CA ASP A 35 7.86 20.32 2.08
C ASP A 35 8.60 19.05 2.53
N GLY A 36 8.12 18.35 3.55
CA GLY A 36 8.64 17.04 3.95
C GLY A 36 8.44 15.99 2.85
N ALA A 37 7.26 15.95 2.21
CA ALA A 37 6.99 15.05 1.08
C ALA A 37 7.90 15.34 -0.12
N ASN A 38 8.14 16.61 -0.44
CA ASN A 38 9.09 17.00 -1.48
C ASN A 38 10.52 16.55 -1.15
N LEU A 39 10.96 16.76 0.10
CA LEU A 39 12.29 16.32 0.56
C LEU A 39 12.46 14.80 0.43
N LEU A 40 11.45 14.02 0.85
CA LEU A 40 11.48 12.56 0.70
C LEU A 40 11.50 12.13 -0.76
N SER A 41 10.69 12.79 -1.61
CA SER A 41 10.67 12.50 -3.04
C SER A 41 12.02 12.78 -3.70
N GLU A 42 12.67 13.89 -3.34
CA GLU A 42 14.01 14.22 -3.83
C GLU A 42 15.05 13.20 -3.37
N TYR A 43 15.03 12.85 -2.08
CA TYR A 43 15.97 11.89 -1.51
C TYR A 43 15.90 10.51 -2.17
N PHE A 44 14.69 10.01 -2.46
CA PHE A 44 14.49 8.71 -3.11
C PHE A 44 14.44 8.77 -4.63
N GLY A 45 14.39 9.95 -5.21
CA GLY A 45 14.32 10.21 -6.62
C GLY A 45 15.68 10.62 -7.23
N ASP A 46 16.79 10.10 -6.70
CA ASP A 46 18.14 10.40 -7.16
C ASP A 46 18.43 11.91 -7.24
N GLY A 47 18.00 12.65 -6.20
CA GLY A 47 18.20 14.10 -6.08
C GLY A 47 17.15 14.94 -6.81
N THR A 48 16.03 14.35 -7.26
CA THR A 48 14.96 15.09 -7.93
C THR A 48 13.57 14.68 -7.44
N ILE A 49 12.66 15.64 -7.29
CA ILE A 49 11.25 15.36 -6.98
C ILE A 49 10.62 14.51 -8.09
N ALA A 50 10.93 14.79 -9.35
CA ALA A 50 10.39 14.06 -10.50
C ALA A 50 10.82 12.58 -10.46
N GLY A 51 12.05 12.27 -10.06
CA GLY A 51 12.52 10.91 -9.87
C GLY A 51 11.75 10.16 -8.79
N GLY A 52 11.45 10.82 -7.66
CA GLY A 52 10.62 10.24 -6.61
C GLY A 52 9.18 9.98 -7.07
N VAL A 53 8.57 10.91 -7.80
CA VAL A 53 7.24 10.72 -8.40
C VAL A 53 7.24 9.57 -9.42
N ALA A 54 8.29 9.45 -10.23
CA ALA A 54 8.44 8.32 -11.15
C ALA A 54 8.52 6.99 -10.39
N ALA A 55 9.25 6.93 -9.27
CA ALA A 55 9.31 5.75 -8.42
C ALA A 55 7.96 5.41 -7.78
N MET A 56 7.16 6.42 -7.36
CA MET A 56 5.79 6.22 -6.87
C MET A 56 4.90 5.58 -7.95
N ASN A 57 4.93 6.09 -9.18
CA ASN A 57 4.15 5.55 -10.29
C ASN A 57 4.62 4.15 -10.72
N ALA A 58 5.92 3.86 -10.64
CA ALA A 58 6.44 2.52 -10.87
C ALA A 58 5.87 1.51 -9.84
N GLN A 59 5.78 1.91 -8.56
CA GLN A 59 5.18 1.06 -7.54
C GLN A 59 3.67 0.85 -7.75
N VAL A 60 2.94 1.87 -8.20
CA VAL A 60 1.53 1.75 -8.61
C VAL A 60 1.35 0.71 -9.71
N ALA A 61 2.23 0.74 -10.72
CA ALA A 61 2.21 -0.23 -11.81
C ALA A 61 2.56 -1.65 -11.34
N GLU A 62 3.55 -1.80 -10.46
CA GLU A 62 3.92 -3.09 -9.86
C GLU A 62 2.77 -3.70 -9.03
N LEU A 63 2.03 -2.87 -8.32
CA LEU A 63 0.83 -3.28 -7.59
C LEU A 63 -0.38 -3.57 -8.51
N GLY A 64 -0.27 -3.30 -9.81
CA GLY A 64 -1.33 -3.50 -10.79
C GLY A 64 -2.52 -2.56 -10.63
N LEU A 65 -2.33 -1.40 -10.01
CA LEU A 65 -3.39 -0.42 -9.76
C LEU A 65 -3.67 0.38 -11.04
N LYS A 66 -4.94 0.42 -11.44
CA LYS A 66 -5.34 0.98 -12.74
C LYS A 66 -5.96 2.37 -12.65
N HIS A 67 -6.31 2.81 -11.45
CA HIS A 67 -7.03 4.06 -11.21
C HIS A 67 -6.23 5.02 -10.34
N THR A 68 -4.88 4.94 -10.43
CA THR A 68 -3.97 5.79 -9.65
C THR A 68 -2.84 6.30 -10.51
N HIS A 69 -2.61 7.61 -10.46
CA HIS A 69 -1.44 8.28 -11.00
C HIS A 69 -1.05 9.46 -10.11
N PHE A 70 0.23 9.60 -9.86
CA PHE A 70 0.80 10.67 -9.03
C PHE A 70 1.51 11.69 -9.92
N ALA A 71 1.07 12.96 -9.86
CA ALA A 71 1.74 14.08 -10.50
C ALA A 71 2.75 14.78 -9.57
N ASN A 72 2.59 14.59 -8.26
CA ASN A 72 3.45 15.19 -7.24
C ASN A 72 3.49 14.33 -5.96
N PRO A 73 4.46 14.56 -5.03
CA PRO A 73 4.60 13.74 -3.84
C PRO A 73 3.74 14.19 -2.65
N HIS A 74 3.06 15.32 -2.71
CA HIS A 74 2.36 15.92 -1.58
C HIS A 74 0.83 15.96 -1.72
N GLY A 75 0.28 15.62 -2.89
CA GLY A 75 -1.15 15.51 -3.11
C GLY A 75 -1.90 16.82 -3.32
N ILE A 76 -1.21 17.95 -3.52
CA ILE A 76 -1.88 19.17 -4.01
C ILE A 76 -2.47 18.84 -5.38
N SER A 77 -3.74 19.22 -5.58
CA SER A 77 -4.51 18.85 -6.76
C SER A 77 -3.84 19.25 -8.06
N ASP A 78 -3.78 18.31 -8.98
CA ASP A 78 -3.32 18.44 -10.34
C ASP A 78 -4.28 17.64 -11.23
N THR A 79 -4.41 18.00 -12.51
CA THR A 79 -5.32 17.32 -13.45
C THR A 79 -4.95 15.88 -13.71
N ASP A 80 -3.66 15.55 -13.51
CA ASP A 80 -3.11 14.19 -13.70
C ASP A 80 -2.80 13.49 -12.37
N HIS A 81 -3.33 14.00 -11.25
CA HIS A 81 -3.19 13.43 -9.92
C HIS A 81 -4.51 12.83 -9.45
N TYR A 82 -4.63 11.51 -9.54
CA TYR A 82 -5.89 10.81 -9.22
C TYR A 82 -5.65 9.45 -8.59
N THR A 83 -6.66 8.97 -7.88
CA THR A 83 -6.72 7.62 -7.30
C THR A 83 -8.18 7.18 -7.10
N SER A 84 -8.37 5.95 -6.60
CA SER A 84 -9.65 5.42 -6.14
C SER A 84 -9.58 4.92 -4.70
N CYS A 85 -10.73 4.79 -4.02
CA CYS A 85 -10.77 4.20 -2.68
C CYS A 85 -10.16 2.78 -2.65
N TYR A 86 -10.42 1.98 -3.69
CA TYR A 86 -9.88 0.64 -3.80
C TYR A 86 -8.35 0.65 -3.92
N ASP A 87 -7.81 1.42 -4.87
CA ASP A 87 -6.36 1.50 -5.08
C ASP A 87 -5.65 2.01 -3.82
N MET A 88 -6.24 3.00 -3.15
CA MET A 88 -5.71 3.52 -1.88
C MET A 88 -5.69 2.47 -0.78
N ALA A 89 -6.73 1.64 -0.68
CA ALA A 89 -6.74 0.54 0.26
C ALA A 89 -5.65 -0.50 -0.06
N GLN A 90 -5.39 -0.79 -1.34
CA GLN A 90 -4.30 -1.67 -1.76
C GLN A 90 -2.92 -1.07 -1.46
N ILE A 91 -2.74 0.24 -1.67
CA ILE A 91 -1.51 0.96 -1.31
C ILE A 91 -1.25 0.85 0.19
N LEU A 92 -2.25 1.12 1.03
CA LEU A 92 -2.08 0.99 2.48
C LEU A 92 -1.81 -0.47 2.90
N ARG A 93 -2.51 -1.43 2.29
CA ARG A 93 -2.28 -2.86 2.55
C ARG A 93 -0.84 -3.27 2.25
N TRP A 94 -0.31 -2.83 1.10
CA TRP A 94 1.08 -3.06 0.74
C TRP A 94 2.05 -2.34 1.67
N ALA A 95 1.79 -1.07 1.99
CA ALA A 95 2.64 -0.29 2.89
C ALA A 95 2.75 -0.93 4.29
N LEU A 96 1.67 -1.51 4.81
CA LEU A 96 1.67 -2.24 6.09
C LEU A 96 2.56 -3.49 6.08
N THR A 97 2.93 -4.03 4.91
CA THR A 97 3.91 -5.12 4.82
C THR A 97 5.36 -4.62 4.88
N GLN A 98 5.58 -3.30 4.76
CA GLN A 98 6.93 -2.74 4.76
C GLN A 98 7.46 -2.55 6.19
N PRO A 99 8.72 -2.94 6.46
CA PRO A 99 9.30 -2.83 7.79
C PRO A 99 9.25 -1.39 8.33
N GLY A 100 8.71 -1.20 9.53
CA GLY A 100 8.65 0.10 10.22
C GLY A 100 7.51 1.02 9.80
N PHE A 101 6.80 0.73 8.69
CA PHE A 101 5.70 1.59 8.25
C PHE A 101 4.55 1.61 9.26
N GLU A 102 4.16 0.47 9.80
CA GLU A 102 3.07 0.40 10.79
C GLU A 102 3.39 1.25 12.02
N THR A 103 4.62 1.20 12.53
CA THR A 103 5.07 2.02 13.67
C THR A 103 4.94 3.52 13.37
N LEU A 104 5.31 3.94 12.17
CA LEU A 104 5.16 5.32 11.72
C LEU A 104 3.68 5.72 11.60
N PHE A 105 2.88 4.87 10.96
CA PHE A 105 1.47 5.14 10.64
C PHE A 105 0.57 5.15 11.88
N THR A 106 0.87 4.30 12.87
CA THR A 106 0.07 4.17 14.08
C THR A 106 0.48 5.13 15.20
N ARG A 107 1.60 5.85 15.06
CA ARG A 107 2.04 6.79 16.09
C ARG A 107 0.95 7.82 16.42
N ASN A 108 0.65 7.95 17.69
CA ASN A 108 -0.35 8.89 18.20
C ASN A 108 0.25 9.96 19.13
N GLU A 109 1.37 9.64 19.79
CA GLU A 109 2.09 10.55 20.65
C GLU A 109 2.78 11.64 19.85
N MET A 110 2.88 12.82 20.44
CA MET A 110 3.63 13.94 19.87
C MET A 110 5.06 13.52 19.51
N TYR A 111 5.53 13.95 18.34
CA TYR A 111 6.90 13.73 17.87
C TYR A 111 7.71 15.03 17.98
N PRO A 112 8.80 15.05 18.78
CA PRO A 112 9.70 16.19 18.88
C PRO A 112 10.81 16.08 17.83
N MET A 113 10.84 16.96 16.84
CA MET A 113 11.95 17.11 15.92
C MET A 113 13.00 18.04 16.53
N LYS A 114 14.22 17.59 16.63
CA LYS A 114 15.34 18.37 17.14
C LYS A 114 15.67 19.56 16.24
N PRO A 115 16.37 20.60 16.79
CA PRO A 115 16.94 21.65 15.96
C PRO A 115 17.81 21.07 14.85
N THR A 116 17.80 21.71 13.69
CA THR A 116 18.68 21.41 12.58
C THR A 116 19.87 22.39 12.51
N ASP A 117 20.73 22.19 11.56
CA ASP A 117 21.88 23.09 11.31
C ASP A 117 21.46 24.53 10.92
N ILE A 118 20.26 24.71 10.37
CA ILE A 118 19.73 26.01 9.94
C ILE A 118 18.69 26.55 10.93
N GLN A 119 17.84 25.68 11.47
CA GLN A 119 16.74 26.09 12.36
C GLN A 119 17.03 25.71 13.83
N PRO A 120 17.26 26.68 14.69
CA PRO A 120 17.68 26.44 16.07
C PRO A 120 16.51 26.07 17.01
N LYS A 121 15.28 26.03 16.53
CA LYS A 121 14.09 25.72 17.33
C LYS A 121 13.61 24.30 17.10
N GLU A 122 13.22 23.62 18.18
CA GLU A 122 12.50 22.35 18.09
C GLU A 122 11.14 22.55 17.40
N ARG A 123 10.72 21.56 16.62
CA ARG A 123 9.41 21.48 16.01
C ARG A 123 8.66 20.27 16.58
N TYR A 124 7.37 20.43 16.86
CA TYR A 124 6.56 19.40 17.50
C TYR A 124 5.40 19.01 16.60
N PHE A 125 5.31 17.73 16.27
CA PHE A 125 4.26 17.20 15.40
C PHE A 125 3.22 16.47 16.25
N HIS A 126 1.98 16.88 16.12
CA HIS A 126 0.85 16.32 16.87
C HIS A 126 -0.10 15.57 15.96
N GLN A 127 -0.79 14.58 16.51
CA GLN A 127 -1.87 13.90 15.80
C GLN A 127 -2.99 14.90 15.46
N GLN A 128 -3.33 15.02 14.19
CA GLN A 128 -4.34 15.96 13.68
C GLN A 128 -5.71 15.31 13.48
N ASP A 129 -5.76 13.97 13.40
CA ASP A 129 -7.02 13.27 13.19
C ASP A 129 -7.84 13.19 14.48
N LYS A 130 -9.02 13.82 14.44
CA LYS A 130 -9.95 13.83 15.57
C LYS A 130 -10.52 12.48 15.92
N MET A 131 -10.49 11.51 15.02
CA MET A 131 -10.93 10.14 15.32
C MET A 131 -9.93 9.36 16.18
N ARG A 132 -8.70 9.86 16.29
CA ARG A 132 -7.63 9.27 17.13
C ARG A 132 -7.35 10.04 18.41
N VAL A 133 -8.00 11.17 18.63
CA VAL A 133 -7.86 11.99 19.83
C VAL A 133 -8.94 11.63 20.83
N GLY A 134 -8.57 11.04 21.99
CA GLY A 134 -9.52 10.49 22.97
C GLY A 134 -10.53 11.49 23.54
N SER A 135 -10.21 12.78 23.58
CA SER A 135 -11.13 13.83 24.02
C SER A 135 -12.10 14.31 22.93
N SER A 136 -11.94 13.82 21.70
CA SER A 136 -12.79 14.21 20.59
C SER A 136 -14.11 13.45 20.59
N ARG A 137 -15.21 14.12 20.28
CA ARG A 137 -16.52 13.48 20.06
C ARG A 137 -16.54 12.48 18.89
N TYR A 138 -15.54 12.52 18.03
CA TYR A 138 -15.39 11.63 16.88
C TYR A 138 -14.51 10.42 17.17
N TYR A 139 -13.95 10.33 18.37
CA TYR A 139 -13.00 9.28 18.75
C TYR A 139 -13.58 7.87 18.49
N ILE A 140 -12.78 7.03 17.85
CA ILE A 140 -13.04 5.61 17.63
C ILE A 140 -11.83 4.81 18.12
N PRO A 141 -11.95 4.07 19.25
CA PRO A 141 -10.84 3.32 19.83
C PRO A 141 -10.21 2.30 18.88
N ALA A 142 -10.99 1.74 17.97
CA ALA A 142 -10.53 0.74 16.99
C ALA A 142 -9.52 1.31 15.98
N ILE A 143 -9.48 2.62 15.73
CA ILE A 143 -8.57 3.21 14.75
C ILE A 143 -7.16 3.27 15.30
N GLN A 144 -6.28 2.44 14.74
CA GLN A 144 -4.86 2.33 15.13
C GLN A 144 -4.00 3.37 14.40
N GLY A 145 -4.24 3.57 13.11
CA GLY A 145 -3.50 4.51 12.28
C GLY A 145 -4.42 5.19 11.26
N SER A 146 -4.09 6.43 10.89
CA SER A 146 -4.87 7.15 9.89
C SER A 146 -4.08 8.26 9.21
N LYS A 147 -4.53 8.63 8.01
CA LYS A 147 -4.12 9.84 7.31
C LYS A 147 -5.35 10.57 6.79
N ILE A 148 -5.38 11.87 6.99
CA ILE A 148 -6.41 12.78 6.51
C ILE A 148 -5.86 13.64 5.38
N GLY A 149 -6.72 14.04 4.44
CA GLY A 149 -6.39 14.97 3.37
C GLY A 149 -7.53 15.93 3.07
N TYR A 150 -7.17 17.07 2.49
CA TYR A 150 -8.12 18.05 1.97
C TYR A 150 -7.47 18.92 0.91
N THR A 151 -8.16 19.08 -0.20
CA THR A 151 -7.98 20.19 -1.15
C THR A 151 -9.35 20.72 -1.58
N ASN A 152 -9.40 21.90 -2.18
CA ASN A 152 -10.66 22.46 -2.68
C ASN A 152 -11.29 21.64 -3.81
N ILE A 153 -10.48 20.86 -4.55
CA ILE A 153 -10.92 20.01 -5.66
C ILE A 153 -11.27 18.62 -5.14
N ALA A 154 -10.35 17.96 -4.43
CA ALA A 154 -10.51 16.59 -3.96
C ALA A 154 -11.44 16.47 -2.74
N ARG A 155 -11.77 17.59 -2.08
CA ARG A 155 -12.56 17.61 -0.85
C ARG A 155 -11.87 16.86 0.30
N TYR A 156 -12.64 16.37 1.27
CA TYR A 156 -12.10 15.64 2.41
C TYR A 156 -11.91 14.16 2.06
N SER A 157 -10.70 13.66 2.32
CA SER A 157 -10.36 12.25 2.19
C SER A 157 -9.82 11.69 3.50
N TYR A 158 -9.97 10.38 3.67
CA TYR A 158 -9.58 9.68 4.87
C TYR A 158 -9.18 8.24 4.54
N VAL A 159 -8.08 7.78 5.12
CA VAL A 159 -7.75 6.35 5.15
C VAL A 159 -7.36 5.96 6.56
N CYS A 160 -7.76 4.78 7.01
CA CYS A 160 -7.32 4.26 8.29
C CYS A 160 -7.11 2.75 8.29
N LEU A 161 -6.30 2.32 9.24
CA LEU A 161 -6.22 0.98 9.77
C LEU A 161 -7.01 0.95 11.07
N ALA A 162 -7.98 0.06 11.17
CA ALA A 162 -8.76 -0.18 12.38
C ALA A 162 -8.63 -1.63 12.82
N GLU A 163 -8.65 -1.87 14.13
CA GLU A 163 -8.57 -3.22 14.69
C GLU A 163 -9.53 -3.36 15.87
N GLN A 164 -10.33 -4.42 15.86
CA GLN A 164 -11.23 -4.79 16.94
C GLN A 164 -11.36 -6.30 17.03
N ASN A 165 -11.20 -6.85 18.23
CA ASN A 165 -11.31 -8.30 18.49
C ASN A 165 -10.42 -9.18 17.60
N GLY A 166 -9.23 -8.67 17.22
CA GLY A 166 -8.29 -9.36 16.34
C GLY A 166 -8.61 -9.26 14.85
N VAL A 167 -9.69 -8.59 14.47
CA VAL A 167 -10.03 -8.29 13.07
C VAL A 167 -9.43 -6.94 12.69
N ARG A 168 -8.65 -6.92 11.61
CA ARG A 168 -8.01 -5.72 11.06
C ARG A 168 -8.68 -5.32 9.76
N LEU A 169 -9.06 -4.05 9.66
CA LEU A 169 -9.76 -3.47 8.52
C LEU A 169 -9.04 -2.22 8.02
N ILE A 170 -9.04 -2.03 6.70
CA ILE A 170 -8.70 -0.77 6.08
C ILE A 170 -9.98 -0.10 5.61
N CYS A 171 -10.19 1.16 6.01
CA CYS A 171 -11.32 1.96 5.56
C CYS A 171 -10.81 3.19 4.83
N VAL A 172 -11.40 3.45 3.66
CA VAL A 172 -11.08 4.61 2.81
C VAL A 172 -12.36 5.35 2.44
N THR A 173 -12.37 6.67 2.65
CA THR A 173 -13.43 7.56 2.15
C THR A 173 -12.80 8.74 1.44
N MET A 174 -13.40 9.14 0.32
CA MET A 174 -12.89 10.23 -0.51
C MET A 174 -14.03 11.16 -0.95
N GLN A 175 -13.70 12.39 -1.30
CA GLN A 175 -14.62 13.42 -1.82
C GLN A 175 -15.78 13.77 -0.87
N SER A 176 -15.63 13.64 0.43
CA SER A 176 -16.65 14.10 1.38
C SER A 176 -16.73 15.64 1.31
N ASN A 177 -17.91 16.17 1.02
CA ASN A 177 -18.09 17.63 0.84
C ASN A 177 -17.93 18.42 2.13
N ILE A 178 -18.29 17.82 3.25
CA ILE A 178 -18.28 18.45 4.57
C ILE A 178 -17.28 17.70 5.46
N LYS A 179 -16.49 18.46 6.24
CA LYS A 179 -15.46 17.90 7.12
C LYS A 179 -15.98 16.83 8.10
N THR A 180 -17.22 16.95 8.53
CA THR A 180 -17.84 16.02 9.49
C THR A 180 -18.34 14.76 8.83
N ASP A 181 -18.69 14.79 7.54
CA ASP A 181 -19.25 13.65 6.82
C ASP A 181 -18.27 12.51 6.75
N LYS A 182 -16.98 12.80 6.44
CA LYS A 182 -15.94 11.77 6.46
C LYS A 182 -15.85 11.01 7.79
N TYR A 183 -16.12 11.66 8.93
CA TYR A 183 -16.11 11.00 10.24
C TYR A 183 -17.33 10.11 10.44
N ASN A 184 -18.50 10.55 9.95
CA ASN A 184 -19.73 9.78 10.02
C ASN A 184 -19.66 8.57 9.07
N ASP A 185 -19.15 8.78 7.86
CA ASP A 185 -18.99 7.73 6.84
C ASP A 185 -18.06 6.62 7.35
N VAL A 186 -16.88 7.01 7.87
CA VAL A 186 -15.91 6.06 8.43
C VAL A 186 -16.50 5.28 9.59
N ARG A 187 -17.22 5.95 10.52
CA ARG A 187 -17.89 5.28 11.63
C ARG A 187 -18.90 4.27 11.12
N THR A 188 -19.78 4.67 10.21
CA THR A 188 -20.83 3.81 9.65
C THR A 188 -20.21 2.57 8.97
N LEU A 189 -19.14 2.76 8.19
CA LEU A 189 -18.46 1.66 7.51
C LEU A 189 -17.78 0.70 8.50
N LEU A 190 -17.08 1.23 9.51
CA LEU A 190 -16.42 0.40 10.51
C LEU A 190 -17.43 -0.34 11.41
N ASP A 191 -18.49 0.34 11.86
CA ASP A 191 -19.56 -0.27 12.67
C ASP A 191 -20.21 -1.41 11.90
N TYR A 192 -20.54 -1.20 10.61
CA TYR A 192 -21.05 -2.25 9.74
C TYR A 192 -20.05 -3.41 9.59
N ALA A 193 -18.80 -3.09 9.25
CA ALA A 193 -17.83 -4.11 8.94
C ALA A 193 -17.46 -4.98 10.16
N PHE A 194 -17.29 -4.40 11.34
CA PHE A 194 -16.99 -5.16 12.56
C PHE A 194 -18.17 -6.03 13.07
N VAL A 195 -19.40 -5.73 12.62
CA VAL A 195 -20.57 -6.60 12.88
C VAL A 195 -20.61 -7.78 11.92
N HIS A 196 -20.25 -7.57 10.64
CA HIS A 196 -20.45 -8.57 9.57
C HIS A 196 -19.18 -9.34 9.19
N TYR A 197 -18.01 -8.95 9.70
CA TYR A 197 -16.73 -9.59 9.43
C TYR A 197 -16.03 -9.85 10.77
N THR A 198 -16.39 -10.94 11.41
CA THR A 198 -16.01 -11.20 12.80
C THR A 198 -14.83 -12.16 12.93
N ASN A 199 -14.62 -13.04 11.95
CA ASN A 199 -13.62 -14.08 12.04
C ASN A 199 -12.82 -14.28 10.75
N TYR A 200 -11.54 -14.57 10.91
CA TYR A 200 -10.71 -15.05 9.81
C TYR A 200 -10.96 -16.54 9.56
N THR A 201 -11.03 -16.91 8.30
CA THR A 201 -11.13 -18.30 7.83
C THR A 201 -9.83 -18.73 7.19
N ASP A 202 -9.26 -19.83 7.64
CA ASP A 202 -8.07 -20.40 7.04
C ASP A 202 -8.45 -21.13 5.74
N ILE A 203 -7.83 -20.71 4.63
CA ILE A 203 -7.95 -21.35 3.33
C ILE A 203 -6.70 -22.22 3.17
N PRO A 204 -6.85 -23.56 3.12
CA PRO A 204 -5.70 -24.46 3.12
C PRO A 204 -4.90 -24.31 1.83
N ALA A 205 -3.60 -24.60 1.94
CA ALA A 205 -2.70 -24.70 0.79
C ALA A 205 -3.21 -25.74 -0.21
N GLN A 206 -3.12 -25.42 -1.50
CA GLN A 206 -3.49 -26.32 -2.59
C GLN A 206 -2.32 -26.48 -3.55
N GLY A 207 -2.11 -27.71 -4.01
CA GLY A 207 -1.21 -27.98 -5.14
C GLY A 207 -1.99 -27.83 -6.43
N LEU A 208 -1.63 -26.84 -7.24
CA LEU A 208 -2.24 -26.61 -8.54
C LEU A 208 -1.20 -26.93 -9.63
N THR A 209 -1.61 -27.63 -10.67
CA THR A 209 -0.74 -27.99 -11.78
C THR A 209 -1.11 -27.24 -13.05
N ARG A 210 -0.11 -26.77 -13.80
CA ARG A 210 -0.31 -26.10 -15.09
C ARG A 210 0.81 -26.45 -16.05
N GLU A 211 0.48 -26.58 -17.35
CA GLU A 211 1.46 -26.71 -18.41
C GLU A 211 2.08 -25.36 -18.72
N LEU A 212 3.41 -25.32 -18.84
CA LEU A 212 4.18 -24.15 -19.27
C LEU A 212 4.85 -24.41 -20.62
N THR A 213 4.97 -23.36 -21.42
CA THR A 213 5.72 -23.35 -22.68
C THR A 213 6.92 -22.41 -22.58
N VAL A 214 7.97 -22.66 -23.37
CA VAL A 214 9.15 -21.78 -23.46
C VAL A 214 8.91 -20.68 -24.46
N ALA A 215 9.25 -19.44 -24.11
CA ALA A 215 9.16 -18.29 -25.00
C ALA A 215 10.11 -18.44 -26.21
N GLY A 216 9.64 -18.08 -27.40
CA GLY A 216 10.43 -18.06 -28.62
C GLY A 216 10.43 -19.34 -29.44
N GLY A 217 9.86 -20.45 -28.96
CA GLY A 217 9.80 -21.72 -29.73
C GLY A 217 8.50 -22.47 -29.58
N GLY A 218 7.64 -22.08 -28.66
CA GLY A 218 6.36 -22.78 -28.41
C GLY A 218 6.52 -24.22 -27.91
N ALA A 219 7.75 -24.65 -27.57
CA ALA A 219 7.98 -25.98 -27.06
C ALA A 219 7.38 -26.14 -25.66
N PRO A 220 6.62 -27.23 -25.40
CA PRO A 220 6.11 -27.48 -24.07
C PRO A 220 7.26 -27.70 -23.05
N LEU A 221 7.30 -26.94 -21.98
CA LEU A 221 8.25 -27.16 -20.90
C LEU A 221 7.81 -28.37 -20.05
N GLY A 222 6.52 -28.59 -19.97
CA GLY A 222 5.90 -29.65 -19.20
C GLY A 222 5.00 -29.11 -18.09
N MET A 223 4.49 -30.04 -17.28
CA MET A 223 3.62 -29.72 -16.15
C MET A 223 4.46 -29.24 -14.96
N VAL A 224 4.19 -28.06 -14.49
CA VAL A 224 4.74 -27.54 -13.24
C VAL A 224 3.72 -27.61 -12.12
N THR A 225 4.19 -27.86 -10.91
CA THR A 225 3.35 -27.76 -9.73
C THR A 225 3.56 -26.38 -9.11
N VAL A 226 2.49 -25.63 -8.96
CA VAL A 226 2.49 -24.38 -8.20
C VAL A 226 1.94 -24.67 -6.82
N THR A 227 2.77 -24.46 -5.81
CA THR A 227 2.35 -24.59 -4.43
C THR A 227 1.89 -23.22 -3.94
N ASP A 228 0.63 -23.15 -3.64
CA ASP A 228 0.00 -22.07 -2.91
C ASP A 228 0.28 -22.26 -1.41
N PRO A 229 0.76 -21.25 -0.69
CA PRO A 229 1.07 -21.38 0.74
C PRO A 229 -0.17 -21.49 1.63
N GLY A 230 -1.37 -21.41 1.06
CA GLY A 230 -2.58 -21.15 1.81
C GLY A 230 -2.69 -19.67 2.19
N THR A 231 -3.83 -19.28 2.68
CA THR A 231 -4.04 -17.91 3.16
C THR A 231 -5.11 -17.86 4.23
N ARG A 232 -5.16 -16.75 4.92
CA ARG A 232 -6.18 -16.47 5.92
C ARG A 232 -7.00 -15.29 5.46
N LEU A 233 -8.29 -15.52 5.18
CA LEU A 233 -9.20 -14.51 4.67
C LEU A 233 -10.21 -14.10 5.73
N LEU A 234 -10.51 -12.82 5.76
CA LEU A 234 -11.65 -12.30 6.49
C LEU A 234 -12.89 -12.44 5.59
N LEU A 235 -13.76 -13.36 5.93
CA LEU A 235 -15.00 -13.59 5.19
C LEU A 235 -16.20 -12.94 5.90
N ALA A 236 -17.18 -12.53 5.13
CA ALA A 236 -18.45 -12.08 5.69
C ALA A 236 -19.15 -13.23 6.42
N ASP A 237 -19.96 -12.91 7.43
CA ASP A 237 -20.70 -13.88 8.21
C ASP A 237 -21.58 -14.74 7.30
N GLY A 238 -21.51 -16.06 7.52
CA GLY A 238 -22.22 -17.07 6.73
C GLY A 238 -21.40 -17.61 5.54
N LEU A 239 -20.26 -17.03 5.19
CA LEU A 239 -19.34 -17.58 4.20
C LEU A 239 -18.31 -18.50 4.86
N THR A 240 -17.87 -19.49 4.11
CA THR A 240 -16.91 -20.52 4.52
C THR A 240 -15.76 -20.65 3.54
N ALA A 241 -14.75 -21.46 3.83
CA ALA A 241 -13.69 -21.77 2.88
C ALA A 241 -14.21 -22.40 1.57
N GLY A 242 -15.36 -23.03 1.58
CA GLY A 242 -16.01 -23.59 0.38
C GLY A 242 -16.52 -22.53 -0.61
N ASP A 243 -16.70 -21.30 -0.13
CA ASP A 243 -17.14 -20.17 -0.95
C ASP A 243 -15.96 -19.41 -1.58
N VAL A 244 -14.73 -19.92 -1.39
CA VAL A 244 -13.51 -19.33 -1.95
C VAL A 244 -12.98 -20.21 -3.08
N SER A 245 -12.90 -19.66 -4.28
CA SER A 245 -12.21 -20.29 -5.41
C SER A 245 -10.75 -19.82 -5.50
N VAL A 246 -9.86 -20.74 -5.88
CA VAL A 246 -8.43 -20.44 -6.05
C VAL A 246 -8.05 -20.68 -7.51
N THR A 247 -7.45 -19.67 -8.13
CA THR A 247 -6.92 -19.74 -9.49
C THR A 247 -5.46 -19.34 -9.52
N LEU A 248 -4.71 -19.80 -10.53
CA LEU A 248 -3.31 -19.44 -10.71
C LEU A 248 -3.16 -18.33 -11.74
N GLU A 249 -2.41 -17.33 -11.37
CA GLU A 249 -1.92 -16.29 -12.28
C GLU A 249 -0.41 -16.50 -12.47
N LEU A 250 -0.03 -16.91 -13.67
CA LEU A 250 1.34 -17.11 -14.07
C LEU A 250 1.47 -16.73 -15.57
N PRO A 251 2.68 -16.37 -16.05
CA PRO A 251 2.89 -16.05 -17.44
C PRO A 251 2.57 -17.25 -18.32
N GLU A 252 2.02 -17.02 -19.50
CA GLU A 252 1.72 -18.08 -20.48
C GLU A 252 2.99 -18.75 -21.01
N GLN A 253 4.09 -17.99 -21.04
CA GLN A 253 5.38 -18.46 -21.53
C GLN A 253 6.48 -18.17 -20.51
N TYR A 254 7.37 -19.12 -20.35
CA TYR A 254 8.55 -18.98 -19.52
C TYR A 254 9.73 -18.41 -20.34
N VAL A 255 10.33 -17.34 -19.86
CA VAL A 255 11.55 -16.78 -20.43
C VAL A 255 12.75 -17.36 -19.68
N LEU A 256 13.64 -18.04 -20.41
CA LEU A 256 14.84 -18.68 -19.84
C LEU A 256 15.69 -17.66 -19.05
N GLY A 257 16.09 -18.05 -17.85
CA GLY A 257 16.92 -17.23 -16.98
C GLY A 257 16.16 -16.18 -16.16
N THR A 258 14.81 -16.19 -16.17
CA THR A 258 13.98 -15.33 -15.35
C THR A 258 13.32 -16.12 -14.22
N SER A 259 12.96 -15.40 -13.14
CA SER A 259 12.07 -15.95 -12.10
C SER A 259 10.69 -15.37 -12.32
N PRO A 260 9.74 -16.14 -12.86
CA PRO A 260 8.40 -15.63 -13.13
C PRO A 260 7.67 -15.30 -11.83
N ALA A 261 6.98 -14.18 -11.80
CA ALA A 261 6.06 -13.87 -10.73
C ALA A 261 4.82 -14.76 -10.87
N VAL A 262 4.53 -15.52 -9.83
CA VAL A 262 3.39 -16.47 -9.77
C VAL A 262 2.54 -16.13 -8.57
N TYR A 263 1.23 -16.12 -8.76
CA TYR A 263 0.30 -15.81 -7.69
C TYR A 263 -0.84 -16.84 -7.66
N ALA A 264 -1.26 -17.19 -6.46
CA ALA A 264 -2.56 -17.77 -6.20
C ALA A 264 -3.57 -16.62 -6.02
N VAL A 265 -4.64 -16.66 -6.77
CA VAL A 265 -5.72 -15.67 -6.71
C VAL A 265 -6.92 -16.32 -6.04
N TYR A 266 -7.20 -15.87 -4.83
CA TYR A 266 -8.36 -16.29 -4.05
C TYR A 266 -9.52 -15.37 -4.35
N THR A 267 -10.60 -15.92 -4.86
CA THR A 267 -11.81 -15.17 -5.17
C THR A 267 -12.93 -15.64 -4.26
N VAL A 268 -13.48 -14.71 -3.49
CA VAL A 268 -14.65 -14.96 -2.64
C VAL A 268 -15.92 -14.87 -3.51
N ASN A 269 -16.65 -15.97 -3.60
CA ASN A 269 -17.91 -16.04 -4.35
C ASN A 269 -19.06 -15.59 -3.42
N GLY A 270 -19.32 -14.28 -3.38
CA GLY A 270 -20.42 -13.71 -2.60
C GLY A 270 -21.80 -13.98 -3.21
N GLN A 271 -22.85 -13.76 -2.41
CA GLN A 271 -24.23 -13.94 -2.86
C GLN A 271 -24.65 -12.94 -3.95
N ASP A 272 -24.01 -11.79 -4.05
CA ASP A 272 -24.22 -10.81 -5.10
C ASP A 272 -23.08 -10.91 -6.15
N LYS A 273 -23.42 -11.46 -7.31
CA LYS A 273 -22.49 -11.74 -8.41
C LYS A 273 -21.81 -10.50 -9.04
N GLN A 274 -21.94 -9.32 -8.47
CA GLN A 274 -21.43 -8.09 -9.07
C GLN A 274 -20.04 -7.67 -8.57
N GLU A 275 -19.54 -8.16 -7.44
CA GLU A 275 -18.18 -7.83 -6.96
C GLU A 275 -17.49 -9.06 -6.34
N SER A 276 -16.77 -9.80 -7.15
CA SER A 276 -15.84 -10.80 -6.62
C SER A 276 -14.61 -10.09 -6.05
N THR A 277 -14.45 -10.13 -4.74
CA THR A 277 -13.22 -9.65 -4.10
C THR A 277 -12.13 -10.70 -4.28
N SER A 278 -11.04 -10.37 -4.96
CA SER A 278 -9.91 -11.26 -5.13
C SER A 278 -8.68 -10.79 -4.35
N VAL A 279 -7.95 -11.75 -3.77
CA VAL A 279 -6.68 -11.53 -3.09
C VAL A 279 -5.59 -12.31 -3.81
N ARG A 280 -4.52 -11.62 -4.25
CA ARG A 280 -3.33 -12.24 -4.84
C ARG A 280 -2.32 -12.55 -3.76
N VAL A 281 -1.88 -13.79 -3.67
CA VAL A 281 -0.84 -14.24 -2.74
C VAL A 281 0.31 -14.82 -3.58
N PRO A 282 1.57 -14.40 -3.33
CA PRO A 282 2.71 -14.99 -4.02
C PRO A 282 2.74 -16.49 -3.82
N ALA A 283 2.90 -17.23 -4.91
CA ALA A 283 2.99 -18.69 -4.94
C ALA A 283 4.38 -19.13 -5.43
N THR A 284 4.74 -20.39 -5.20
CA THR A 284 6.03 -20.93 -5.57
C THR A 284 5.87 -22.01 -6.64
N ILE A 285 6.70 -21.95 -7.70
CA ILE A 285 6.80 -23.02 -8.66
C ILE A 285 7.81 -24.03 -8.16
N THR A 286 7.40 -25.30 -8.03
CA THR A 286 8.28 -26.42 -7.72
C THR A 286 8.58 -27.26 -8.96
N GLY A 287 9.81 -27.75 -9.08
CA GLY A 287 10.24 -28.59 -10.19
C GLY A 287 10.60 -27.84 -11.48
N LEU A 288 10.58 -26.50 -11.49
CA LEU A 288 10.91 -25.70 -12.67
C LEU A 288 12.36 -25.91 -13.11
N GLU A 289 13.31 -25.92 -12.18
CA GLU A 289 14.74 -26.10 -12.46
C GLU A 289 15.01 -27.49 -13.06
N GLU A 290 14.43 -28.55 -12.48
CA GLU A 290 14.55 -29.92 -12.98
C GLU A 290 13.95 -30.10 -14.38
N LEU A 291 12.81 -29.44 -14.64
CA LEU A 291 12.18 -29.43 -15.96
C LEU A 291 13.02 -28.70 -17.00
N LEU A 292 13.62 -27.57 -16.62
CA LEU A 292 14.51 -26.80 -17.48
C LEU A 292 15.78 -27.59 -17.83
N GLU A 293 16.46 -28.18 -16.86
CA GLU A 293 17.62 -29.04 -17.09
C GLU A 293 17.29 -30.21 -18.03
N ARG A 294 16.16 -30.88 -17.77
CA ARG A 294 15.73 -32.04 -18.55
C ARG A 294 15.41 -31.69 -20.01
N ASN A 295 14.75 -30.55 -20.26
CA ASN A 295 14.21 -30.20 -21.57
C ASN A 295 15.10 -29.27 -22.37
N THR A 296 16.00 -28.51 -21.74
CA THR A 296 16.85 -27.55 -22.45
C THR A 296 18.36 -27.82 -22.28
N GLY A 297 18.77 -28.68 -21.36
CA GLY A 297 20.17 -28.92 -21.00
C GLY A 297 20.88 -27.72 -20.35
N VAL A 298 20.15 -26.69 -19.97
CA VAL A 298 20.68 -25.47 -19.34
C VAL A 298 20.61 -25.60 -17.84
N GLN A 299 21.76 -25.63 -17.17
CA GLN A 299 21.83 -25.50 -15.71
C GLN A 299 21.61 -24.03 -15.31
N LEU A 300 20.56 -23.76 -14.55
CA LEU A 300 20.37 -22.47 -13.90
C LEU A 300 21.31 -22.42 -12.69
N GLY A 301 22.38 -21.61 -12.80
CA GLY A 301 23.25 -21.37 -11.66
C GLY A 301 22.46 -20.83 -10.47
N SER A 302 22.72 -21.35 -9.27
CA SER A 302 22.12 -20.96 -8.00
C SER A 302 22.50 -19.53 -7.57
N GLY A 303 22.13 -18.56 -8.37
CA GLY A 303 22.31 -17.14 -8.11
C GLY A 303 21.08 -16.58 -7.40
N THR A 304 21.07 -16.63 -6.06
CA THR A 304 20.14 -15.84 -5.25
C THR A 304 20.39 -14.36 -5.49
N ARG A 305 19.73 -13.76 -6.48
CA ARG A 305 19.56 -12.31 -6.52
C ARG A 305 18.47 -11.93 -5.53
N SER A 306 18.90 -11.48 -4.37
CA SER A 306 18.05 -10.79 -3.41
C SER A 306 17.44 -9.56 -4.09
N PRO A 307 16.11 -9.41 -4.19
CA PRO A 307 15.51 -8.16 -4.63
C PRO A 307 15.94 -7.07 -3.64
N GLY A 308 16.31 -5.90 -4.15
CA GLY A 308 16.75 -4.78 -3.33
C GLY A 308 15.71 -4.38 -2.28
N LYS A 309 15.92 -4.84 -1.05
CA LYS A 309 14.98 -4.71 0.07
C LYS A 309 14.81 -3.27 0.59
N THR A 310 15.58 -2.32 0.07
CA THR A 310 15.66 -0.96 0.62
C THR A 310 14.75 0.05 -0.10
N ALA A 311 14.50 -0.11 -1.38
CA ALA A 311 13.66 0.82 -2.15
C ALA A 311 12.16 0.69 -1.82
N GLY A 312 11.68 -0.52 -1.53
CA GLY A 312 10.26 -0.78 -1.28
C GLY A 312 9.70 -0.10 -0.03
N LEU A 313 10.46 -0.06 1.08
CA LEU A 313 10.03 0.59 2.32
C LEU A 313 9.76 2.09 2.13
N LEU A 314 10.59 2.73 1.36
CA LEU A 314 10.67 4.18 1.26
C LEU A 314 9.63 4.73 0.30
N ILE A 315 9.34 4.00 -0.77
CA ILE A 315 8.27 4.32 -1.72
C ILE A 315 6.89 4.15 -1.06
N GLY A 316 6.71 3.11 -0.23
CA GLY A 316 5.45 2.90 0.50
C GLY A 316 5.11 4.01 1.48
N ILE A 317 6.10 4.57 2.14
CA ILE A 317 5.91 5.68 3.06
C ILE A 317 5.57 6.97 2.31
N SER A 318 6.24 7.24 1.20
CA SER A 318 5.94 8.37 0.31
C SER A 318 4.52 8.25 -0.27
N LEU A 319 4.15 7.09 -0.82
CA LEU A 319 2.81 6.82 -1.34
C LEU A 319 1.72 6.99 -0.28
N GLY A 320 1.90 6.46 0.93
CA GLY A 320 0.94 6.59 2.01
C GLY A 320 0.68 8.04 2.43
N CYS A 321 1.66 8.93 2.27
CA CYS A 321 1.52 10.33 2.65
C CYS A 321 0.87 11.18 1.55
N THR A 322 1.09 10.85 0.29
CA THR A 322 0.77 11.71 -0.85
C THR A 322 -0.70 11.68 -1.24
N VAL A 323 -1.31 10.52 -1.23
CA VAL A 323 -2.61 10.30 -1.89
C VAL A 323 -3.79 10.82 -1.09
N LEU A 324 -3.57 11.26 0.14
CA LEU A 324 -4.66 11.71 1.02
C LEU A 324 -4.95 13.20 0.95
N ALA A 325 -4.16 13.96 0.21
CA ALA A 325 -4.47 15.34 -0.09
C ALA A 325 -5.28 15.51 -1.38
N ALA A 326 -5.33 14.49 -2.24
CA ALA A 326 -6.06 14.53 -3.51
C ALA A 326 -7.57 14.23 -3.38
#